data_eae3af2c1a59880b56bbd46ef1ea2cd8
#
_entry.id   eae3af2c1a59880b56bbd46ef1ea2cd8
#
_cell.length_a   1.000
_cell.length_b   1.000
_cell.length_c   1.000
_cell.angle_alpha   90.00
_cell.angle_beta   90.00
_cell.angle_gamma   90.00
#
_symmetry.space_group_name_H-M   'P 1'
#
loop_
_entity.id
_entity.type
_entity.pdbx_description
1 polymer ?
#
loop_
_entity_poly.entity_id
_entity_poly.type
_entity_poly.pdbx_seq_one_letter_code
_entity_poly.pdbx_strand_id
1 'polypeptide(L)'
;MFKPVRSFVSSTPLVAMPAMAADASAPTGITSIGPALFLFTIAGALLLTLIFRSVANHLVRWITGKIGQARIRAALAKRSSDVMHDFIVPGAYGGLAKIDHAILTSGGILCIQTKHCNGIVFGDADEAQWTNVDGARRRRFLNPLIQNEGRARALRQVLPDVPVDNLVIFTGKVEFTSAPPKNVIHVSKLESYIAKHVFGPSKIKDWHAVWLTLQSAVLNDDAARKDFAAQISFG
;
A
#
# COMPACT_ATOMS: atom_id res chain seq x y z
N MET A 1 14.48 -93.48 70.39
CA MET A 1 15.81 -93.40 71.08
C MET A 1 16.67 -92.47 70.25
N PHE A 2 16.61 -91.18 70.47
CA PHE A 2 17.63 -90.22 70.00
C PHE A 2 17.53 -88.95 70.85
N LYS A 3 18.64 -88.58 71.47
CA LYS A 3 18.76 -87.39 72.33
C LYS A 3 18.88 -86.10 71.53
N PRO A 4 18.37 -84.96 72.06
CA PRO A 4 18.54 -83.67 71.41
C PRO A 4 19.91 -83.05 71.70
N VAL A 5 20.49 -82.42 70.67
CA VAL A 5 21.70 -81.58 70.78
C VAL A 5 21.29 -80.17 71.14
N ARG A 6 21.84 -79.64 72.22
CA ARG A 6 21.73 -78.24 72.61
C ARG A 6 22.59 -77.33 71.72
N SER A 7 22.08 -76.41 71.04
CA SER A 7 22.80 -75.35 70.39
C SER A 7 22.88 -74.10 71.26
N PHE A 8 24.09 -73.65 71.48
CA PHE A 8 24.50 -72.51 72.26
C PHE A 8 24.23 -71.21 71.41
N VAL A 9 23.38 -70.29 71.86
CA VAL A 9 23.18 -69.04 71.22
C VAL A 9 24.06 -67.99 71.88
N SER A 10 25.09 -67.53 71.17
CA SER A 10 25.92 -66.39 71.54
C SER A 10 25.23 -65.07 71.21
N SER A 11 24.92 -64.32 72.23
CA SER A 11 24.38 -62.97 72.11
C SER A 11 25.51 -61.96 71.94
N THR A 12 25.66 -61.40 70.75
CA THR A 12 26.52 -60.23 70.51
C THR A 12 25.68 -58.94 70.60
N PRO A 13 26.14 -57.89 71.28
CA PRO A 13 25.42 -56.66 71.40
C PRO A 13 25.50 -55.86 70.10
N LEU A 14 24.31 -55.39 69.66
CA LEU A 14 24.13 -54.50 68.48
C LEU A 14 24.62 -53.11 68.86
N VAL A 15 25.75 -52.71 68.27
CA VAL A 15 26.20 -51.30 68.39
C VAL A 15 25.34 -50.42 67.47
N ALA A 16 24.57 -49.53 68.07
CA ALA A 16 23.79 -48.54 67.32
C ALA A 16 24.74 -47.54 66.67
N MET A 17 24.74 -47.49 65.34
CA MET A 17 25.36 -46.39 64.56
C MET A 17 24.39 -45.15 64.56
N PRO A 18 24.95 -43.96 64.75
CA PRO A 18 24.11 -42.76 64.61
C PRO A 18 23.71 -42.57 63.15
N ALA A 19 22.41 -42.38 62.87
CA ALA A 19 21.90 -42.00 61.58
C ALA A 19 22.40 -40.59 61.27
N MET A 20 23.30 -40.46 60.31
CA MET A 20 23.63 -39.20 59.68
C MET A 20 22.41 -38.78 58.85
N ALA A 21 21.65 -37.81 59.37
CA ALA A 21 20.67 -37.10 58.58
C ALA A 21 21.39 -36.35 57.45
N ALA A 22 21.29 -36.87 56.24
CA ALA A 22 21.72 -36.16 55.04
C ALA A 22 20.67 -35.08 54.80
N ASP A 23 21.04 -33.87 55.15
CA ASP A 23 20.28 -32.64 54.80
C ASP A 23 20.48 -32.41 53.30
N ALA A 24 19.62 -33.04 52.50
CA ALA A 24 19.55 -32.83 51.05
C ALA A 24 18.66 -31.58 50.81
N SER A 25 19.19 -30.40 51.13
CA SER A 25 18.67 -29.16 50.58
C SER A 25 18.97 -29.14 49.10
N ALA A 26 18.03 -29.65 48.29
CA ALA A 26 18.06 -29.50 46.85
C ALA A 26 18.00 -28.01 46.50
N PRO A 27 18.83 -27.49 45.61
CA PRO A 27 18.75 -26.09 45.20
C PRO A 27 17.47 -25.87 44.42
N THR A 28 16.50 -25.22 45.05
CA THR A 28 15.18 -24.86 44.49
C THR A 28 15.24 -23.65 43.53
N GLY A 29 16.43 -23.42 42.89
CA GLY A 29 16.67 -22.20 42.11
C GLY A 29 16.48 -22.29 40.58
N ILE A 30 16.23 -23.47 39.97
CA ILE A 30 16.33 -23.64 38.51
C ILE A 30 14.96 -23.84 37.82
N THR A 31 13.87 -24.01 38.53
CA THR A 31 12.57 -24.39 37.95
C THR A 31 11.71 -23.28 37.41
N SER A 32 12.03 -21.99 37.60
CA SER A 32 11.17 -20.87 37.19
C SER A 32 11.54 -20.19 35.87
N ILE A 33 12.73 -20.46 35.31
CA ILE A 33 13.23 -19.79 34.09
C ILE A 33 12.71 -20.47 32.81
N GLY A 34 12.46 -21.78 32.83
CA GLY A 34 12.01 -22.53 31.67
C GLY A 34 10.70 -22.05 31.04
N PRO A 35 9.59 -21.88 31.80
CA PRO A 35 8.32 -21.43 31.26
C PRO A 35 8.39 -19.97 30.77
N ALA A 36 9.16 -19.11 31.42
CA ALA A 36 9.34 -17.73 30.97
C ALA A 36 10.08 -17.65 29.63
N LEU A 37 11.20 -18.40 29.48
CA LEU A 37 11.92 -18.48 28.22
C LEU A 37 11.03 -19.04 27.08
N PHE A 38 10.20 -20.03 27.36
CA PHE A 38 9.26 -20.59 26.40
C PHE A 38 8.21 -19.55 25.94
N LEU A 39 7.66 -18.76 26.86
CA LEU A 39 6.74 -17.68 26.54
C LEU A 39 7.41 -16.58 25.72
N PHE A 40 8.66 -16.22 26.02
CA PHE A 40 9.42 -15.24 25.24
C PHE A 40 9.71 -15.74 23.82
N THR A 41 10.01 -17.02 23.63
CA THR A 41 10.23 -17.57 22.28
C THR A 41 8.94 -17.58 21.45
N ILE A 42 7.81 -17.94 22.04
CA ILE A 42 6.50 -17.88 21.37
C ILE A 42 6.14 -16.44 21.03
N ALA A 43 6.29 -15.51 21.97
CA ALA A 43 6.01 -14.09 21.74
C ALA A 43 6.91 -13.51 20.64
N GLY A 44 8.20 -13.88 20.64
CA GLY A 44 9.14 -13.50 19.59
C GLY A 44 8.76 -14.06 18.22
N ALA A 45 8.37 -15.33 18.14
CA ALA A 45 7.92 -15.97 16.90
C ALA A 45 6.63 -15.33 16.37
N LEU A 46 5.66 -15.02 17.25
CA LEU A 46 4.44 -14.31 16.89
C LEU A 46 4.74 -12.90 16.37
N LEU A 47 5.60 -12.16 17.05
CA LEU A 47 6.01 -10.83 16.62
C LEU A 47 6.70 -10.89 15.25
N LEU A 48 7.62 -11.85 15.04
CA LEU A 48 8.31 -12.03 13.77
C LEU A 48 7.35 -12.36 12.63
N THR A 49 6.36 -13.22 12.88
CA THR A 49 5.31 -13.53 11.89
C THR A 49 4.45 -12.33 11.55
N LEU A 50 4.09 -11.49 12.53
CA LEU A 50 3.34 -10.26 12.30
C LEU A 50 4.14 -9.24 11.48
N ILE A 51 5.42 -9.07 11.79
CA ILE A 51 6.33 -8.20 11.02
C ILE A 51 6.45 -8.72 9.59
N PHE A 52 6.72 -10.01 9.40
CA PHE A 52 6.84 -10.63 8.08
C PHE A 52 5.56 -10.44 7.24
N ARG A 53 4.38 -10.70 7.84
CA ARG A 53 3.09 -10.47 7.16
C ARG A 53 2.87 -9.00 6.80
N SER A 54 3.29 -8.06 7.67
CA SER A 54 3.18 -6.64 7.40
C SER A 54 4.07 -6.22 6.21
N VAL A 55 5.33 -6.65 6.21
CA VAL A 55 6.29 -6.37 5.13
C VAL A 55 5.84 -7.01 3.81
N ALA A 56 5.43 -8.29 3.84
CA ALA A 56 4.93 -8.99 2.66
C ALA A 56 3.70 -8.28 2.05
N ASN A 57 2.73 -7.88 2.88
CA ASN A 57 1.56 -7.14 2.43
C ASN A 57 1.91 -5.77 1.86
N HIS A 58 2.92 -5.09 2.42
CA HIS A 58 3.39 -3.82 1.89
C HIS A 58 4.05 -3.99 0.53
N LEU A 59 4.92 -5.00 0.39
CA LEU A 59 5.60 -5.34 -0.86
C LEU A 59 4.61 -5.72 -1.97
N VAL A 60 3.62 -6.57 -1.66
CA VAL A 60 2.58 -6.96 -2.63
C VAL A 60 1.80 -5.73 -3.11
N ARG A 61 1.39 -4.83 -2.22
CA ARG A 61 0.70 -3.58 -2.62
C ARG A 61 1.56 -2.68 -3.49
N TRP A 62 2.85 -2.57 -3.18
CA TRP A 62 3.79 -1.78 -3.97
C TRP A 62 3.97 -2.36 -5.39
N ILE A 63 4.17 -3.69 -5.50
CA ILE A 63 4.31 -4.38 -6.79
C ILE A 63 3.03 -4.27 -7.62
N THR A 64 1.86 -4.52 -7.03
CA THR A 64 0.57 -4.45 -7.74
C THR A 64 0.25 -3.03 -8.20
N GLY A 65 0.62 -2.01 -7.42
CA GLY A 65 0.55 -0.62 -7.84
C GLY A 65 1.43 -0.32 -9.06
N LYS A 66 2.67 -0.80 -9.07
CA LYS A 66 3.60 -0.67 -10.22
C LYS A 66 3.08 -1.36 -11.48
N ILE A 67 2.50 -2.56 -11.35
CA ILE A 67 1.89 -3.29 -12.47
C ILE A 67 0.69 -2.51 -13.04
N GLY A 68 -0.15 -1.93 -12.17
CA GLY A 68 -1.26 -1.07 -12.59
C GLY A 68 -0.79 0.11 -13.43
N GLN A 69 0.23 0.82 -12.99
CA GLN A 69 0.86 1.92 -13.71
C GLN A 69 1.41 1.49 -15.08
N ALA A 70 2.12 0.35 -15.13
CA ALA A 70 2.68 -0.18 -16.37
C ALA A 70 1.58 -0.52 -17.38
N ARG A 71 0.46 -1.10 -16.95
CA ARG A 71 -0.71 -1.38 -17.81
C ARG A 71 -1.31 -0.11 -18.39
N ILE A 72 -1.44 0.95 -17.58
CA ILE A 72 -1.95 2.24 -18.04
C ILE A 72 -1.01 2.83 -19.07
N ARG A 73 0.30 2.88 -18.79
CA ARG A 73 1.30 3.37 -19.75
C ARG A 73 1.24 2.64 -21.10
N ALA A 74 1.17 1.31 -21.06
CA ALA A 74 1.07 0.49 -22.28
C ALA A 74 -0.24 0.74 -23.04
N ALA A 75 -1.36 0.89 -22.36
CA ALA A 75 -2.66 1.19 -22.97
C ALA A 75 -2.70 2.58 -23.62
N LEU A 76 -2.10 3.58 -22.97
CA LEU A 76 -2.00 4.94 -23.51
C LEU A 76 -1.08 5.01 -24.71
N ALA A 77 0.11 4.40 -24.66
CA ALA A 77 1.08 4.38 -25.73
C ALA A 77 0.56 3.71 -27.01
N LYS A 78 -0.37 2.77 -26.91
CA LYS A 78 -1.02 2.15 -28.08
C LYS A 78 -1.97 3.09 -28.83
N ARG A 79 -2.40 4.18 -28.20
CA ARG A 79 -3.46 5.06 -28.73
C ARG A 79 -2.99 6.43 -29.14
N SER A 80 -1.87 6.90 -28.62
CA SER A 80 -1.27 8.18 -28.98
C SER A 80 0.23 8.15 -28.74
N SER A 81 0.98 8.89 -29.57
CA SER A 81 2.39 9.22 -29.32
C SER A 81 2.56 10.33 -28.28
N ASP A 82 1.53 11.18 -28.15
CA ASP A 82 1.55 12.37 -27.30
C ASP A 82 1.03 12.04 -25.91
N VAL A 83 1.82 11.27 -25.17
CA VAL A 83 1.55 10.83 -23.80
C VAL A 83 2.71 11.20 -22.89
N MET A 84 2.40 11.80 -21.75
CA MET A 84 3.38 12.16 -20.73
C MET A 84 3.04 11.49 -19.40
N HIS A 85 4.07 11.11 -18.65
CA HIS A 85 3.92 10.36 -17.41
C HIS A 85 4.80 10.94 -16.31
N ASP A 86 4.27 10.97 -15.07
CA ASP A 86 5.01 11.27 -13.85
C ASP A 86 5.82 12.58 -13.94
N PHE A 87 5.15 13.67 -14.27
CA PHE A 87 5.75 14.99 -14.46
C PHE A 87 5.14 16.04 -13.52
N ILE A 88 5.86 17.13 -13.33
CA ILE A 88 5.47 18.24 -12.47
C ILE A 88 5.28 19.48 -13.33
N VAL A 89 4.26 20.27 -13.01
CA VAL A 89 4.00 21.59 -13.59
C VAL A 89 3.74 22.59 -12.48
N PRO A 90 3.81 23.92 -12.75
CA PRO A 90 3.36 24.92 -11.80
C PRO A 90 1.91 24.69 -11.39
N GLY A 91 1.60 24.80 -10.10
CA GLY A 91 0.27 24.60 -9.54
C GLY A 91 -0.64 25.81 -9.79
N ALA A 92 -1.94 25.55 -9.92
CA ALA A 92 -2.95 26.58 -10.24
C ALA A 92 -3.08 27.72 -9.20
N TYR A 93 -2.69 27.48 -7.99
CA TYR A 93 -2.78 28.46 -6.89
C TYR A 93 -1.42 28.71 -6.24
N GLY A 94 -0.34 28.57 -7.01
CA GLY A 94 1.02 28.52 -6.50
C GLY A 94 1.45 27.10 -6.13
N GLY A 95 2.74 26.95 -5.82
CA GLY A 95 3.33 25.64 -5.58
C GLY A 95 3.44 24.77 -6.85
N LEU A 96 3.41 23.47 -6.67
CA LEU A 96 3.64 22.49 -7.72
C LEU A 96 2.49 21.47 -7.81
N ALA A 97 2.18 21.04 -9.03
CA ALA A 97 1.21 19.98 -9.30
C ALA A 97 1.89 18.80 -10.00
N LYS A 98 1.84 17.64 -9.38
CA LYS A 98 2.36 16.39 -9.97
C LYS A 98 1.24 15.67 -10.71
N ILE A 99 1.48 15.40 -12.00
CA ILE A 99 0.55 14.74 -12.91
C ILE A 99 0.99 13.29 -13.10
N ASP A 100 0.08 12.34 -12.86
CA ASP A 100 0.39 10.92 -13.04
C ASP A 100 0.54 10.58 -14.52
N HIS A 101 -0.46 10.97 -15.34
CA HIS A 101 -0.42 10.84 -16.79
C HIS A 101 -1.23 11.94 -17.46
N ALA A 102 -0.79 12.39 -18.62
CA ALA A 102 -1.55 13.24 -19.54
C ALA A 102 -1.47 12.66 -20.95
N ILE A 103 -2.57 12.70 -21.69
CA ILE A 103 -2.63 12.29 -23.09
C ILE A 103 -3.34 13.39 -23.89
N LEU A 104 -2.75 13.74 -25.05
CA LEU A 104 -3.38 14.62 -25.99
C LEU A 104 -4.35 13.81 -26.87
N THR A 105 -5.59 14.28 -26.95
CA THR A 105 -6.67 13.66 -27.72
C THR A 105 -7.35 14.70 -28.62
N SER A 106 -8.19 14.28 -29.56
CA SER A 106 -8.97 15.20 -30.38
C SER A 106 -9.87 16.14 -29.55
N GLY A 107 -10.30 15.70 -28.37
CA GLY A 107 -11.13 16.49 -27.46
C GLY A 107 -10.36 17.50 -26.60
N GLY A 108 -9.04 17.35 -26.47
CA GLY A 108 -8.21 18.13 -25.54
C GLY A 108 -7.20 17.26 -24.81
N ILE A 109 -6.68 17.77 -23.71
CA ILE A 109 -5.83 16.99 -22.78
C ILE A 109 -6.70 16.21 -21.81
N LEU A 110 -6.43 14.92 -21.69
CA LEU A 110 -6.99 14.08 -20.64
C LEU A 110 -5.98 13.98 -19.48
N CYS A 111 -6.30 14.66 -18.37
CA CYS A 111 -5.52 14.61 -17.13
C CYS A 111 -5.93 13.39 -16.31
N ILE A 112 -5.02 12.44 -16.14
CA ILE A 112 -5.33 11.13 -15.56
C ILE A 112 -4.65 10.98 -14.20
N GLN A 113 -5.44 10.67 -13.17
CA GLN A 113 -4.95 10.20 -11.87
C GLN A 113 -5.17 8.70 -11.74
N THR A 114 -4.17 8.01 -11.23
CA THR A 114 -4.26 6.57 -10.94
C THR A 114 -4.44 6.32 -9.45
N LYS A 115 -5.42 5.49 -9.10
CA LYS A 115 -5.69 5.06 -7.72
C LYS A 115 -5.67 3.55 -7.62
N HIS A 116 -4.75 3.01 -6.81
CA HIS A 116 -4.72 1.56 -6.54
C HIS A 116 -5.53 1.25 -5.30
N CYS A 117 -6.60 0.44 -5.46
CA CYS A 117 -7.43 -0.05 -4.37
C CYS A 117 -7.83 -1.51 -4.62
N ASN A 118 -8.04 -2.25 -3.52
CA ASN A 118 -8.74 -3.53 -3.53
C ASN A 118 -9.97 -3.40 -2.63
N GLY A 119 -10.98 -4.28 -2.86
CA GLY A 119 -12.21 -4.29 -2.09
C GLY A 119 -13.24 -3.28 -2.57
N ILE A 120 -14.14 -2.89 -1.69
CA ILE A 120 -15.32 -2.08 -2.01
C ILE A 120 -15.02 -0.60 -1.81
N VAL A 121 -15.38 0.23 -2.78
CA VAL A 121 -15.26 1.69 -2.71
C VAL A 121 -16.65 2.31 -2.68
N PHE A 122 -16.84 3.20 -1.71
CA PHE A 122 -18.02 4.04 -1.51
C PHE A 122 -17.62 5.50 -1.73
N GLY A 123 -18.41 6.22 -2.48
CA GLY A 123 -18.22 7.65 -2.69
C GLY A 123 -18.92 8.14 -3.94
N ASP A 124 -19.33 9.41 -3.89
CA ASP A 124 -19.98 10.10 -5.00
C ASP A 124 -19.17 11.31 -5.45
N ALA A 125 -19.55 11.90 -6.58
CA ALA A 125 -18.84 13.04 -7.18
C ALA A 125 -18.73 14.24 -6.23
N ASP A 126 -19.80 14.51 -5.47
CA ASP A 126 -19.91 15.67 -4.60
C ASP A 126 -19.37 15.46 -3.18
N GLU A 127 -19.03 14.22 -2.82
CA GLU A 127 -18.49 13.93 -1.50
C GLU A 127 -17.01 14.34 -1.39
N ALA A 128 -16.63 15.03 -0.32
CA ALA A 128 -15.25 15.44 -0.09
C ALA A 128 -14.31 14.25 0.12
N GLN A 129 -14.81 13.16 0.71
CA GLN A 129 -14.04 11.96 1.03
C GLN A 129 -14.77 10.70 0.60
N TRP A 130 -14.01 9.75 0.07
CA TRP A 130 -14.46 8.42 -0.25
C TRP A 130 -13.99 7.40 0.79
N THR A 131 -14.67 6.26 0.86
CA THR A 131 -14.30 5.17 1.76
C THR A 131 -13.95 3.93 0.95
N ASN A 132 -12.86 3.27 1.32
CA ASN A 132 -12.48 1.95 0.82
C ASN A 132 -12.54 0.93 1.95
N VAL A 133 -13.17 -0.21 1.70
CA VAL A 133 -13.26 -1.37 2.61
C VAL A 133 -12.60 -2.57 1.93
N ASP A 134 -11.50 -3.04 2.51
CA ASP A 134 -10.72 -4.19 2.04
C ASP A 134 -10.61 -5.21 3.19
N GLY A 135 -11.48 -6.20 3.19
CA GLY A 135 -11.69 -7.12 4.32
C GLY A 135 -12.10 -6.37 5.59
N ALA A 136 -11.35 -6.54 6.67
CA ALA A 136 -11.59 -5.85 7.94
C ALA A 136 -11.06 -4.40 7.96
N ARG A 137 -10.39 -3.94 6.92
CA ARG A 137 -9.79 -2.60 6.88
C ARG A 137 -10.74 -1.60 6.24
N ARG A 138 -11.05 -0.52 6.95
CA ARG A 138 -11.79 0.64 6.45
C ARG A 138 -10.88 1.86 6.42
N ARG A 139 -10.76 2.51 5.26
CA ARG A 139 -9.94 3.70 5.06
C ARG A 139 -10.75 4.79 4.36
N ARG A 140 -10.70 5.99 4.91
CA ARG A 140 -11.16 7.20 4.22
C ARG A 140 -10.00 7.80 3.43
N PHE A 141 -10.31 8.39 2.28
CA PHE A 141 -9.35 9.11 1.46
C PHE A 141 -10.06 10.26 0.73
N LEU A 142 -9.31 11.29 0.41
CA LEU A 142 -9.84 12.44 -0.33
C LEU A 142 -10.45 11.97 -1.66
N ASN A 143 -11.59 12.56 -2.03
CA ASN A 143 -12.23 12.29 -3.31
C ASN A 143 -11.22 12.47 -4.45
N PRO A 144 -10.92 11.41 -5.23
CA PRO A 144 -9.89 11.48 -6.25
C PRO A 144 -10.26 12.40 -7.41
N LEU A 145 -11.56 12.64 -7.66
CA LEU A 145 -11.98 13.62 -8.66
C LEU A 145 -11.63 15.04 -8.24
N ILE A 146 -11.87 15.39 -6.97
CA ILE A 146 -11.51 16.70 -6.41
C ILE A 146 -9.98 16.85 -6.40
N GLN A 147 -9.27 15.80 -6.00
CA GLN A 147 -7.81 15.81 -5.99
C GLN A 147 -7.22 16.01 -7.38
N ASN A 148 -7.75 15.31 -8.39
CA ASN A 148 -7.26 15.41 -9.76
C ASN A 148 -7.73 16.69 -10.47
N GLU A 149 -8.84 17.28 -10.03
CA GLU A 149 -9.30 18.57 -10.54
C GLU A 149 -8.29 19.69 -10.27
N GLY A 150 -7.62 19.68 -9.12
CA GLY A 150 -6.50 20.59 -8.84
C GLY A 150 -5.37 20.47 -9.88
N ARG A 151 -5.06 19.24 -10.30
CA ARG A 151 -4.07 18.95 -11.36
C ARG A 151 -4.55 19.39 -12.74
N ALA A 152 -5.81 19.11 -13.07
CA ALA A 152 -6.41 19.53 -14.33
C ALA A 152 -6.44 21.07 -14.44
N ARG A 153 -6.68 21.80 -13.34
CA ARG A 153 -6.58 23.25 -13.30
C ARG A 153 -5.17 23.77 -13.56
N ALA A 154 -4.15 23.10 -13.01
CA ALA A 154 -2.78 23.44 -13.30
C ALA A 154 -2.46 23.31 -14.80
N LEU A 155 -2.95 22.25 -15.46
CA LEU A 155 -2.82 22.09 -16.91
C LEU A 155 -3.61 23.14 -17.70
N ARG A 156 -4.80 23.56 -17.24
CA ARG A 156 -5.57 24.66 -17.89
C ARG A 156 -4.87 26.01 -17.80
N GLN A 157 -4.06 26.24 -16.76
CA GLN A 157 -3.23 27.46 -16.70
C GLN A 157 -2.08 27.44 -17.71
N VAL A 158 -1.47 26.27 -17.91
CA VAL A 158 -0.42 26.09 -18.91
C VAL A 158 -0.99 26.16 -20.32
N LEU A 159 -2.20 25.70 -20.53
CA LEU A 159 -2.89 25.56 -21.83
C LEU A 159 -4.30 26.18 -21.77
N PRO A 160 -4.42 27.50 -21.70
CA PRO A 160 -5.71 28.18 -21.47
C PRO A 160 -6.74 27.95 -22.57
N ASP A 161 -6.30 27.76 -23.81
CA ASP A 161 -7.17 27.57 -24.97
C ASP A 161 -7.47 26.12 -25.31
N VAL A 162 -7.00 25.17 -24.46
CA VAL A 162 -7.16 23.74 -24.67
C VAL A 162 -8.07 23.13 -23.62
N PRO A 163 -9.14 22.42 -24.00
CA PRO A 163 -9.93 21.69 -23.05
C PRO A 163 -9.09 20.67 -22.26
N VAL A 164 -9.27 20.64 -20.94
CA VAL A 164 -8.61 19.65 -20.08
C VAL A 164 -9.66 18.89 -19.30
N ASP A 165 -9.81 17.61 -19.59
CA ASP A 165 -10.73 16.70 -18.93
C ASP A 165 -10.04 15.96 -17.78
N ASN A 166 -10.79 15.73 -16.70
CA ASN A 166 -10.35 15.04 -15.51
C ASN A 166 -10.79 13.58 -15.56
N LEU A 167 -9.84 12.64 -15.46
CA LEU A 167 -10.11 11.19 -15.42
C LEU A 167 -9.41 10.55 -14.24
N VAL A 168 -10.15 9.74 -13.49
CA VAL A 168 -9.59 8.88 -12.42
C VAL A 168 -9.68 7.42 -12.83
N ILE A 169 -8.55 6.71 -12.76
CA ILE A 169 -8.46 5.29 -13.10
C ILE A 169 -8.15 4.49 -11.85
N PHE A 170 -9.08 3.63 -11.48
CA PHE A 170 -8.84 2.64 -10.42
C PHE A 170 -8.16 1.40 -10.98
N THR A 171 -7.12 0.95 -10.26
CA THR A 171 -6.41 -0.30 -10.50
C THR A 171 -6.57 -1.23 -9.30
N GLY A 172 -6.37 -2.53 -9.49
CA GLY A 172 -6.59 -3.55 -8.46
C GLY A 172 -7.98 -4.17 -8.57
N LYS A 173 -8.35 -4.97 -7.58
CA LYS A 173 -9.66 -5.64 -7.52
C LYS A 173 -10.65 -4.74 -6.78
N VAL A 174 -11.13 -3.69 -7.45
CA VAL A 174 -12.07 -2.72 -6.88
C VAL A 174 -13.50 -2.97 -7.37
N GLU A 175 -14.44 -2.87 -6.45
CA GLU A 175 -15.88 -2.88 -6.69
C GLU A 175 -16.48 -1.57 -6.19
N PHE A 176 -17.43 -1.00 -6.94
CA PHE A 176 -18.18 0.18 -6.55
C PHE A 176 -19.59 -0.24 -6.13
N THR A 177 -20.09 0.28 -5.03
CA THR A 177 -21.45 -0.01 -4.52
C THR A 177 -22.55 0.58 -5.37
N SER A 178 -22.24 1.66 -6.09
CA SER A 178 -23.12 2.34 -7.04
C SER A 178 -22.36 2.57 -8.35
N ALA A 179 -23.06 2.98 -9.40
CA ALA A 179 -22.41 3.38 -10.63
C ALA A 179 -21.44 4.55 -10.34
N PRO A 180 -20.13 4.38 -10.62
CA PRO A 180 -19.17 5.46 -10.36
C PRO A 180 -19.45 6.66 -11.27
N PRO A 181 -19.02 7.87 -10.88
CA PRO A 181 -19.10 9.06 -11.74
C PRO A 181 -18.49 8.81 -13.12
N LYS A 182 -18.95 9.54 -14.15
CA LYS A 182 -18.58 9.32 -15.57
C LYS A 182 -17.07 9.33 -15.84
N ASN A 183 -16.33 10.11 -15.07
CA ASN A 183 -14.86 10.25 -15.15
C ASN A 183 -14.12 9.39 -14.11
N VAL A 184 -14.77 8.37 -13.59
CA VAL A 184 -14.14 7.34 -12.74
C VAL A 184 -14.33 6.01 -13.41
N ILE A 185 -13.23 5.35 -13.76
CA ILE A 185 -13.25 4.07 -14.45
C ILE A 185 -12.32 3.05 -13.79
N HIS A 186 -12.61 1.79 -13.98
CA HIS A 186 -11.63 0.73 -13.74
C HIS A 186 -10.69 0.60 -14.95
N VAL A 187 -9.42 0.23 -14.71
CA VAL A 187 -8.39 0.11 -15.76
C VAL A 187 -8.78 -0.78 -16.92
N SER A 188 -9.66 -1.77 -16.71
CA SER A 188 -10.19 -2.64 -17.78
C SER A 188 -11.04 -1.89 -18.83
N LYS A 189 -11.58 -0.72 -18.47
CA LYS A 189 -12.39 0.13 -19.37
C LYS A 189 -11.58 1.23 -20.04
N LEU A 190 -10.27 1.32 -19.77
CA LEU A 190 -9.43 2.42 -20.24
C LEU A 190 -9.37 2.49 -21.77
N GLU A 191 -9.16 1.38 -22.44
CA GLU A 191 -9.05 1.37 -23.92
C GLU A 191 -10.33 1.84 -24.60
N SER A 192 -11.49 1.39 -24.13
CA SER A 192 -12.79 1.81 -24.68
C SER A 192 -13.12 3.28 -24.34
N TYR A 193 -12.68 3.75 -23.17
CA TYR A 193 -12.85 5.15 -22.77
C TYR A 193 -12.02 6.08 -23.67
N ILE A 194 -10.76 5.81 -23.87
CA ILE A 194 -9.86 6.60 -24.71
C ILE A 194 -10.33 6.58 -26.18
N ALA A 195 -10.76 5.43 -26.70
CA ALA A 195 -11.28 5.33 -28.06
C ALA A 195 -12.42 6.33 -28.32
N LYS A 196 -13.31 6.53 -27.37
CA LYS A 196 -14.41 7.53 -27.50
C LYS A 196 -13.90 8.97 -27.51
N HIS A 197 -12.76 9.25 -26.85
CA HIS A 197 -12.18 10.60 -26.77
C HIS A 197 -11.28 10.92 -27.95
N VAL A 198 -10.59 9.89 -28.52
CA VAL A 198 -9.68 10.05 -29.64
C VAL A 198 -10.42 10.22 -30.98
N PHE A 199 -11.57 9.57 -31.16
CA PHE A 199 -12.32 9.56 -32.43
C PHE A 199 -13.39 10.64 -32.56
N GLY A 200 -13.46 11.61 -31.63
CA GLY A 200 -14.35 12.76 -31.73
C GLY A 200 -13.82 13.85 -32.69
N PRO A 201 -14.65 14.84 -33.04
CA PRO A 201 -14.18 15.99 -33.82
C PRO A 201 -13.09 16.73 -33.06
N SER A 202 -12.01 17.12 -33.78
CA SER A 202 -10.89 17.81 -33.15
C SER A 202 -11.28 19.19 -32.67
N LYS A 203 -11.06 19.48 -31.40
CA LYS A 203 -11.17 20.79 -30.77
C LYS A 203 -9.82 21.53 -30.76
N ILE A 204 -8.76 20.87 -31.21
CA ILE A 204 -7.39 21.38 -31.20
C ILE A 204 -7.01 21.78 -32.62
N LYS A 205 -6.61 23.02 -32.79
CA LYS A 205 -6.18 23.57 -34.08
C LYS A 205 -4.77 23.18 -34.43
N ASP A 206 -3.86 23.26 -33.47
CA ASP A 206 -2.44 22.95 -33.64
C ASP A 206 -1.97 22.00 -32.53
N TRP A 207 -1.91 20.72 -32.86
CA TRP A 207 -1.50 19.65 -31.95
C TRP A 207 -0.05 19.82 -31.51
N HIS A 208 0.80 20.20 -32.45
CA HIS A 208 2.23 20.30 -32.20
C HIS A 208 2.53 21.45 -31.25
N ALA A 209 1.94 22.60 -31.47
CA ALA A 209 2.09 23.75 -30.60
C ALA A 209 1.59 23.47 -29.19
N VAL A 210 0.43 22.82 -29.05
CA VAL A 210 -0.12 22.42 -27.73
C VAL A 210 0.83 21.49 -26.99
N TRP A 211 1.36 20.49 -27.69
CA TRP A 211 2.25 19.51 -27.07
C TRP A 211 3.59 20.13 -26.68
N LEU A 212 4.19 20.96 -27.52
CA LEU A 212 5.42 21.71 -27.21
C LEU A 212 5.22 22.66 -26.01
N THR A 213 4.10 23.36 -25.95
CA THR A 213 3.77 24.24 -24.83
C THR A 213 3.69 23.45 -23.52
N LEU A 214 3.01 22.30 -23.53
CA LEU A 214 2.99 21.42 -22.35
C LEU A 214 4.38 20.96 -21.96
N GLN A 215 5.19 20.48 -22.92
CA GLN A 215 6.54 20.02 -22.67
C GLN A 215 7.44 21.10 -22.06
N SER A 216 7.33 22.33 -22.54
CA SER A 216 8.13 23.46 -22.04
C SER A 216 7.76 23.88 -20.62
N ALA A 217 6.53 23.61 -20.15
CA ALA A 217 6.07 23.90 -18.80
C ALA A 217 6.44 22.81 -17.78
N VAL A 218 7.00 21.69 -18.23
CA VAL A 218 7.34 20.57 -17.34
C VAL A 218 8.61 20.87 -16.54
N LEU A 219 8.50 20.69 -15.22
CA LEU A 219 9.58 20.86 -14.24
C LEU A 219 10.03 19.47 -13.77
N ASN A 220 10.98 18.86 -14.48
CA ASN A 220 11.42 17.48 -14.18
C ASN A 220 12.80 17.38 -13.52
N ASP A 221 13.35 18.51 -13.06
CA ASP A 221 14.61 18.53 -12.34
C ASP A 221 14.48 17.99 -10.90
N ASP A 222 15.60 17.67 -10.30
CA ASP A 222 15.64 17.15 -8.92
C ASP A 222 15.18 18.20 -7.89
N ALA A 223 15.31 19.49 -8.20
CA ALA A 223 14.85 20.58 -7.34
C ALA A 223 13.32 20.57 -7.26
N ALA A 224 12.63 20.59 -8.39
CA ALA A 224 11.16 20.54 -8.44
C ALA A 224 10.60 19.28 -7.76
N ARG A 225 11.27 18.12 -7.87
CA ARG A 225 10.88 16.89 -7.19
C ARG A 225 11.02 16.98 -5.66
N LYS A 226 12.08 17.62 -5.18
CA LYS A 226 12.31 17.89 -3.74
C LYS A 226 11.30 18.89 -3.20
N ASP A 227 11.04 19.97 -3.93
CA ASP A 227 10.09 21.01 -3.53
C ASP A 227 8.66 20.45 -3.48
N PHE A 228 8.28 19.63 -4.46
CA PHE A 228 7.01 18.93 -4.42
C PHE A 228 6.89 17.97 -3.24
N ALA A 229 7.96 17.22 -2.92
CA ALA A 229 8.00 16.34 -1.74
C ALA A 229 7.86 17.11 -0.43
N ALA A 230 8.55 18.27 -0.31
CA ALA A 230 8.40 19.16 0.82
C ALA A 230 6.98 19.70 0.95
N GLN A 231 6.36 20.15 -0.15
CA GLN A 231 4.98 20.65 -0.18
C GLN A 231 3.99 19.63 0.39
N ILE A 232 4.16 18.31 0.09
CA ILE A 232 3.25 17.26 0.58
C ILE A 232 3.48 16.98 2.07
N SER A 233 4.68 17.17 2.59
CA SER A 233 5.01 16.87 3.99
C SER A 233 4.44 17.89 4.97
N PHE A 234 4.09 19.09 4.52
CA PHE A 234 3.54 20.19 5.33
C PHE A 234 2.00 20.33 5.22
N GLY A 235 1.32 19.56 4.40
CA GLY A 235 -0.14 19.54 4.21
C GLY A 235 -0.78 18.27 4.74
#